data_d69f9674cf13aa630cbea3d56dc7e15d
#
_entry.id   d69f9674cf13aa630cbea3d56dc7e15d
#
_cell.length_a   1.000
_cell.length_b   1.000
_cell.length_c   1.000
_cell.angle_alpha   90.00
_cell.angle_beta   90.00
_cell.angle_gamma   90.00
#
_symmetry.space_group_name_H-M   'P 1'
#
loop_
_entity.id
_entity.type
_entity.pdbx_description
1 polymer ?
#
loop_
_entity_poly.entity_id
_entity_poly.type
_entity_poly.pdbx_seq_one_letter_code
_entity_poly.pdbx_strand_id
1 'polypeptide(L)'
;ALGIKLVLHVFLAGVFMFLFLRVLGRSDQASFIGGLLYMFTPCLVSLFYPGHDGKIYVTALTPLAFLLVHRAVVNRSFWWFLGFGLVYALMILTAHVQMAYYAAWGLGAYFLFLLWDQYRFSPGKIAMPVGAFVLAVALSIGAASMQWMAPYQYLNKYSQRIQHSEGGGYEWSSSWAMHSEEALSQLNPALPGANLATEPATYWGDNLFKLNSEAVGVMAVLLAIVAFVVARSPAMWFFGGLSIIALLHALGDSTPV
;
A
#
# COMPACT_ATOMS: atom_id res chain seq x y z
N ALA A 1 -8.69 -0.67 24.95
CA ALA A 1 -7.35 -0.99 24.39
C ALA A 1 -7.35 -0.96 22.85
N LEU A 2 -8.29 -1.65 22.15
CA LEU A 2 -8.30 -1.73 20.66
C LEU A 2 -8.49 -0.36 20.01
N GLY A 3 -9.48 0.42 20.42
CA GLY A 3 -9.74 1.75 19.86
C GLY A 3 -8.53 2.70 19.93
N ILE A 4 -7.80 2.71 21.05
CA ILE A 4 -6.58 3.52 21.19
C ILE A 4 -5.51 3.06 20.18
N LYS A 5 -5.34 1.75 20.00
CA LYS A 5 -4.39 1.19 19.04
C LYS A 5 -4.72 1.64 17.61
N LEU A 6 -5.98 1.60 17.21
CA LEU A 6 -6.43 2.03 15.90
C LEU A 6 -6.20 3.53 15.66
N VAL A 7 -6.65 4.37 16.60
CA VAL A 7 -6.44 5.83 16.52
C VAL A 7 -4.95 6.18 16.46
N LEU A 8 -4.12 5.49 17.24
CA LEU A 8 -2.67 5.68 17.22
C LEU A 8 -2.09 5.37 15.83
N HIS A 9 -2.52 4.28 15.17
CA HIS A 9 -2.00 3.93 13.85
C HIS A 9 -2.46 4.91 12.77
N VAL A 10 -3.69 5.42 12.84
CA VAL A 10 -4.15 6.48 11.93
C VAL A 10 -3.32 7.76 12.13
N PHE A 11 -3.06 8.16 13.37
CA PHE A 11 -2.18 9.28 13.68
C PHE A 11 -0.76 9.05 13.14
N LEU A 12 -0.18 7.87 13.38
CA LEU A 12 1.13 7.50 12.86
C LEU A 12 1.18 7.47 11.33
N ALA A 13 0.11 7.08 10.66
CA ALA A 13 0.00 7.15 9.21
C ALA A 13 0.26 8.58 8.69
N GLY A 14 -0.39 9.57 9.31
CA GLY A 14 -0.18 10.99 9.00
C GLY A 14 1.24 11.47 9.30
N VAL A 15 1.77 11.11 10.47
CA VAL A 15 3.15 11.47 10.87
C VAL A 15 4.17 10.87 9.91
N PHE A 16 4.06 9.59 9.57
CA PHE A 16 5.01 8.93 8.67
C PHE A 16 4.90 9.47 7.24
N MET A 17 3.70 9.81 6.78
CA MET A 17 3.54 10.46 5.48
C MET A 17 4.14 11.87 5.49
N PHE A 18 3.93 12.66 6.55
CA PHE A 18 4.59 13.95 6.73
C PHE A 18 6.12 13.82 6.62
N LEU A 19 6.71 12.90 7.38
CA LEU A 19 8.16 12.66 7.37
C LEU A 19 8.66 12.20 6.01
N PHE A 20 7.91 11.34 5.32
CA PHE A 20 8.27 10.88 3.98
C PHE A 20 8.27 12.04 2.97
N LEU A 21 7.26 12.90 2.99
CA LEU A 21 7.21 14.08 2.12
C LEU A 21 8.34 15.07 2.44
N ARG A 22 8.73 15.22 3.70
CA ARG A 22 9.91 16.02 4.08
C ARG A 22 11.20 15.46 3.47
N VAL A 23 11.35 14.14 3.48
CA VAL A 23 12.51 13.48 2.86
C VAL A 23 12.54 13.66 1.34
N LEU A 24 11.38 13.78 0.70
CA LEU A 24 11.24 14.12 -0.72
C LEU A 24 11.46 15.63 -1.01
N GLY A 25 11.86 16.43 -0.01
CA GLY A 25 12.15 17.84 -0.16
C GLY A 25 10.92 18.74 -0.29
N ARG A 26 9.75 18.28 0.17
CA ARG A 26 8.54 19.12 0.19
C ARG A 26 8.61 20.13 1.37
N SER A 27 7.96 21.28 1.21
CA SER A 27 7.85 22.28 2.30
C SER A 27 7.12 21.72 3.52
N ASP A 28 7.25 22.36 4.68
CA ASP A 28 6.57 21.94 5.90
C ASP A 28 5.06 21.95 5.74
N GLN A 29 4.51 23.01 5.11
CA GLN A 29 3.08 23.14 4.85
C GLN A 29 2.57 22.05 3.91
N ALA A 30 3.26 21.82 2.78
CA ALA A 30 2.87 20.77 1.83
C ALA A 30 2.95 19.38 2.47
N SER A 31 3.97 19.12 3.29
CA SER A 31 4.13 17.85 3.99
C SER A 31 3.05 17.66 5.07
N PHE A 32 2.68 18.71 5.78
CA PHE A 32 1.61 18.68 6.77
C PHE A 32 0.25 18.39 6.11
N ILE A 33 -0.07 19.10 5.03
CA ILE A 33 -1.30 18.86 4.27
C ILE A 33 -1.32 17.44 3.73
N GLY A 34 -0.23 16.95 3.15
CA GLY A 34 -0.12 15.58 2.64
C GLY A 34 -0.27 14.52 3.74
N GLY A 35 0.27 14.78 4.93
CA GLY A 35 0.08 13.94 6.11
C GLY A 35 -1.38 13.86 6.55
N LEU A 36 -2.08 15.01 6.60
CA LEU A 36 -3.52 15.06 6.92
C LEU A 36 -4.35 14.34 5.86
N LEU A 37 -4.10 14.57 4.58
CA LEU A 37 -4.84 13.91 3.49
C LEU A 37 -4.66 12.39 3.55
N TYR A 38 -3.48 11.91 3.88
CA TYR A 38 -3.21 10.48 4.02
C TYR A 38 -3.90 9.91 5.26
N MET A 39 -3.82 10.58 6.40
CA MET A 39 -4.42 10.17 7.66
C MET A 39 -5.95 10.06 7.58
N PHE A 40 -6.59 11.00 6.89
CA PHE A 40 -8.06 11.09 6.75
C PHE A 40 -8.56 10.58 5.39
N THR A 41 -7.75 9.84 4.64
CA THR A 41 -8.24 9.26 3.39
C THR A 41 -9.44 8.34 3.66
N PRO A 42 -10.54 8.46 2.90
CA PRO A 42 -11.71 7.60 3.06
C PRO A 42 -11.36 6.11 3.04
N CYS A 43 -10.41 5.71 2.19
CA CYS A 43 -9.91 4.34 2.12
C CYS A 43 -9.37 3.84 3.49
N LEU A 44 -8.61 4.65 4.23
CA LEU A 44 -8.08 4.26 5.53
C LEU A 44 -9.14 4.31 6.62
N VAL A 45 -9.92 5.40 6.67
CA VAL A 45 -10.90 5.64 7.73
C VAL A 45 -12.05 4.64 7.66
N SER A 46 -12.51 4.27 6.46
CA SER A 46 -13.62 3.33 6.30
C SER A 46 -13.28 1.89 6.75
N LEU A 47 -11.99 1.54 6.87
CA LEU A 47 -11.56 0.23 7.36
C LEU A 47 -11.90 -0.03 8.83
N PHE A 48 -12.28 1.01 9.59
CA PHE A 48 -12.73 0.85 10.97
C PHE A 48 -14.06 0.10 11.05
N TYR A 49 -14.97 0.36 10.13
CA TYR A 49 -16.30 -0.25 10.15
C TYR A 49 -16.27 -1.78 10.03
N PRO A 50 -15.60 -2.39 9.03
CA PRO A 50 -15.47 -3.83 8.91
C PRO A 50 -14.47 -4.47 9.87
N GLY A 51 -13.76 -3.68 10.68
CA GLY A 51 -12.75 -4.19 11.62
C GLY A 51 -11.47 -4.69 10.93
N HIS A 52 -11.08 -4.09 9.80
CA HIS A 52 -9.88 -4.46 9.05
C HIS A 52 -8.61 -3.83 9.64
N ASP A 53 -8.37 -4.03 10.93
CA ASP A 53 -7.25 -3.44 11.66
C ASP A 53 -5.88 -3.82 11.07
N GLY A 54 -5.69 -5.04 10.58
CA GLY A 54 -4.47 -5.44 9.87
C GLY A 54 -4.16 -4.58 8.64
N LYS A 55 -5.20 -4.21 7.85
CA LYS A 55 -5.04 -3.28 6.72
C LYS A 55 -4.63 -1.89 7.19
N ILE A 56 -5.22 -1.39 8.27
CA ILE A 56 -4.89 -0.08 8.87
C ILE A 56 -3.42 -0.05 9.27
N TYR A 57 -2.90 -1.10 9.90
CA TYR A 57 -1.52 -1.14 10.36
C TYR A 57 -0.53 -1.16 9.20
N VAL A 58 -0.76 -1.99 8.18
CA VAL A 58 0.10 -1.99 6.98
C VAL A 58 0.08 -0.62 6.30
N THR A 59 -1.10 -0.04 6.11
CA THR A 59 -1.25 1.28 5.49
C THR A 59 -0.51 2.35 6.28
N ALA A 60 -0.60 2.32 7.62
CA ALA A 60 0.10 3.28 8.47
C ALA A 60 1.64 3.16 8.36
N LEU A 61 2.18 1.94 8.27
CA LEU A 61 3.62 1.70 8.19
C LEU A 61 4.20 1.92 6.78
N THR A 62 3.37 1.90 5.75
CA THR A 62 3.82 2.03 4.35
C THR A 62 4.64 3.30 4.09
N PRO A 63 4.24 4.53 4.48
CA PRO A 63 5.05 5.72 4.27
C PRO A 63 6.39 5.67 5.01
N LEU A 64 6.44 5.05 6.20
CA LEU A 64 7.69 4.85 6.93
C LEU A 64 8.63 3.90 6.18
N ALA A 65 8.11 2.82 5.60
CA ALA A 65 8.90 1.91 4.80
C ALA A 65 9.49 2.61 3.55
N PHE A 66 8.70 3.43 2.86
CA PHE A 66 9.19 4.25 1.73
C PHE A 66 10.26 5.24 2.17
N LEU A 67 10.09 5.91 3.32
CA LEU A 67 11.07 6.82 3.90
C LEU A 67 12.40 6.10 4.16
N LEU A 68 12.35 4.94 4.78
CA LEU A 68 13.53 4.16 5.15
C LEU A 68 14.29 3.67 3.91
N VAL A 69 13.59 3.17 2.89
CA VAL A 69 14.18 2.80 1.59
C VAL A 69 14.84 4.03 0.94
N HIS A 70 14.17 5.18 0.94
CA HIS A 70 14.73 6.42 0.40
C HIS A 70 16.06 6.79 1.09
N ARG A 71 16.02 6.88 2.42
CA ARG A 71 17.21 7.21 3.23
C ARG A 71 18.31 6.18 3.06
N ALA A 72 17.98 4.91 2.95
CA ALA A 72 18.92 3.83 2.78
C ALA A 72 19.72 3.97 1.46
N VAL A 73 19.01 4.26 0.36
CA VAL A 73 19.63 4.42 -0.96
C VAL A 73 20.41 5.73 -1.04
N VAL A 74 19.78 6.86 -0.69
CA VAL A 74 20.42 8.19 -0.83
C VAL A 74 21.67 8.32 0.06
N ASN A 75 21.58 7.86 1.31
CA ASN A 75 22.70 7.94 2.26
C ASN A 75 23.68 6.76 2.14
N ARG A 76 23.39 5.76 1.28
CA ARG A 76 24.18 4.53 1.15
C ARG A 76 24.43 3.85 2.51
N SER A 77 23.41 3.77 3.35
CA SER A 77 23.55 3.35 4.74
C SER A 77 22.86 2.01 4.99
N PHE A 78 23.65 1.03 5.41
CA PHE A 78 23.19 -0.29 5.80
C PHE A 78 22.15 -0.25 6.94
N TRP A 79 22.33 0.67 7.89
CA TRP A 79 21.41 0.79 9.04
C TRP A 79 20.01 1.20 8.67
N TRP A 80 19.84 2.05 7.64
CA TRP A 80 18.53 2.39 7.12
C TRP A 80 17.86 1.19 6.42
N PHE A 81 18.62 0.32 5.76
CA PHE A 81 18.09 -0.93 5.22
C PHE A 81 17.65 -1.89 6.33
N LEU A 82 18.38 -2.00 7.43
CA LEU A 82 17.95 -2.78 8.58
C LEU A 82 16.67 -2.21 9.22
N GLY A 83 16.57 -0.88 9.34
CA GLY A 83 15.35 -0.21 9.79
C GLY A 83 14.16 -0.52 8.87
N PHE A 84 14.38 -0.48 7.54
CA PHE A 84 13.39 -0.91 6.56
C PHE A 84 12.98 -2.38 6.77
N GLY A 85 13.94 -3.28 6.93
CA GLY A 85 13.68 -4.69 7.19
C GLY A 85 12.83 -4.92 8.44
N LEU A 86 13.10 -4.20 9.53
CA LEU A 86 12.30 -4.25 10.75
C LEU A 86 10.86 -3.80 10.50
N VAL A 87 10.66 -2.65 9.84
CA VAL A 87 9.33 -2.13 9.54
C VAL A 87 8.57 -3.07 8.60
N TYR A 88 9.23 -3.62 7.60
CA TYR A 88 8.59 -4.58 6.68
C TYR A 88 8.23 -5.90 7.39
N ALA A 89 9.06 -6.40 8.31
CA ALA A 89 8.70 -7.54 9.15
C ALA A 89 7.45 -7.25 10.00
N LEU A 90 7.37 -6.03 10.60
CA LEU A 90 6.16 -5.62 11.34
C LEU A 90 4.93 -5.58 10.42
N MET A 91 5.05 -5.10 9.17
CA MET A 91 3.94 -5.13 8.20
C MET A 91 3.45 -6.54 7.92
N ILE A 92 4.34 -7.53 7.78
CA ILE A 92 3.95 -8.94 7.61
C ILE A 92 3.27 -9.48 8.89
N LEU A 93 3.77 -9.12 10.07
CA LEU A 93 3.24 -9.57 11.37
C LEU A 93 1.86 -8.97 11.72
N THR A 94 1.37 -7.97 10.99
CA THR A 94 0.02 -7.40 11.22
C THR A 94 -1.14 -8.32 10.84
N ALA A 95 -0.88 -9.56 10.47
CA ALA A 95 -1.87 -10.56 10.04
C ALA A 95 -2.58 -10.24 8.70
N HIS A 96 -2.11 -9.27 7.91
CA HIS A 96 -2.63 -9.01 6.58
C HIS A 96 -1.53 -9.12 5.52
N VAL A 97 -1.05 -10.36 5.31
CA VAL A 97 0.09 -10.67 4.43
C VAL A 97 -0.13 -10.17 2.99
N GLN A 98 -1.36 -10.22 2.49
CA GLN A 98 -1.69 -9.74 1.15
C GLN A 98 -1.39 -8.23 0.98
N MET A 99 -1.75 -7.39 1.96
CA MET A 99 -1.44 -5.96 1.91
C MET A 99 0.07 -5.70 2.00
N ALA A 100 0.79 -6.47 2.83
CA ALA A 100 2.25 -6.40 2.89
C ALA A 100 2.90 -6.81 1.56
N TYR A 101 2.33 -7.80 0.87
CA TYR A 101 2.76 -8.23 -0.47
C TYR A 101 2.56 -7.11 -1.52
N TYR A 102 1.41 -6.44 -1.55
CA TYR A 102 1.20 -5.31 -2.47
C TYR A 102 2.13 -4.13 -2.14
N ALA A 103 2.36 -3.85 -0.86
CA ALA A 103 3.33 -2.85 -0.46
C ALA A 103 4.76 -3.19 -0.93
N ALA A 104 5.13 -4.49 -0.95
CA ALA A 104 6.44 -4.93 -1.44
C ALA A 104 6.64 -4.60 -2.92
N TRP A 105 5.63 -4.74 -3.76
CA TRP A 105 5.71 -4.34 -5.17
C TRP A 105 5.99 -2.84 -5.31
N GLY A 106 5.25 -2.01 -4.58
CA GLY A 106 5.49 -0.56 -4.57
C GLY A 106 6.88 -0.18 -4.06
N LEU A 107 7.32 -0.80 -2.96
CA LEU A 107 8.64 -0.57 -2.34
C LEU A 107 9.78 -1.05 -3.24
N GLY A 108 9.63 -2.21 -3.90
CA GLY A 108 10.58 -2.73 -4.86
C GLY A 108 10.71 -1.84 -6.09
N ALA A 109 9.57 -1.42 -6.66
CA ALA A 109 9.55 -0.47 -7.77
C ALA A 109 10.22 0.87 -7.38
N TYR A 110 9.93 1.38 -6.17
CA TYR A 110 10.56 2.59 -5.66
C TYR A 110 12.06 2.44 -5.45
N PHE A 111 12.49 1.31 -4.93
CA PHE A 111 13.91 1.01 -4.79
C PHE A 111 14.63 1.03 -6.15
N LEU A 112 14.05 0.37 -7.17
CA LEU A 112 14.60 0.38 -8.54
C LEU A 112 14.61 1.80 -9.13
N PHE A 113 13.54 2.57 -8.93
CA PHE A 113 13.51 3.97 -9.34
C PHE A 113 14.65 4.77 -8.70
N LEU A 114 14.89 4.61 -7.39
CA LEU A 114 15.97 5.30 -6.70
C LEU A 114 17.36 4.87 -7.19
N LEU A 115 17.56 3.59 -7.51
CA LEU A 115 18.83 3.13 -8.11
C LEU A 115 19.08 3.79 -9.46
N TRP A 116 18.01 3.95 -10.27
CA TRP A 116 18.11 4.66 -11.53
C TRP A 116 18.35 6.17 -11.33
N ASP A 117 17.58 6.81 -10.48
CA ASP A 117 17.63 8.25 -10.26
C ASP A 117 18.97 8.70 -9.69
N GLN A 118 19.46 7.99 -8.66
CA GLN A 118 20.69 8.34 -7.93
C GLN A 118 21.96 7.81 -8.59
N TYR A 119 21.93 6.66 -9.22
CA TYR A 119 23.15 5.95 -9.66
C TYR A 119 23.15 5.57 -11.13
N ARG A 120 22.05 5.80 -11.86
CA ARG A 120 21.92 5.37 -13.27
C ARG A 120 22.30 3.91 -13.47
N PHE A 121 21.99 3.05 -12.50
CA PHE A 121 22.35 1.62 -12.45
C PHE A 121 23.86 1.33 -12.58
N SER A 122 24.73 2.25 -12.19
CA SER A 122 26.18 2.01 -12.20
C SER A 122 26.55 0.82 -11.29
N PRO A 123 27.14 -0.28 -11.82
CA PRO A 123 27.34 -1.52 -11.05
C PRO A 123 28.11 -1.33 -9.75
N GLY A 124 29.22 -0.56 -9.76
CA GLY A 124 30.02 -0.30 -8.57
C GLY A 124 29.30 0.52 -7.49
N LYS A 125 28.24 1.26 -7.87
CA LYS A 125 27.47 2.08 -6.93
C LYS A 125 26.24 1.34 -6.39
N ILE A 126 25.67 0.41 -7.14
CA ILE A 126 24.42 -0.27 -6.75
C ILE A 126 24.64 -1.56 -5.97
N ALA A 127 25.83 -2.17 -6.03
CA ALA A 127 26.09 -3.48 -5.41
C ALA A 127 25.73 -3.52 -3.91
N MET A 128 26.19 -2.52 -3.14
CA MET A 128 25.90 -2.43 -1.71
C MET A 128 24.40 -2.19 -1.43
N PRO A 129 23.73 -1.18 -2.04
CA PRO A 129 22.30 -1.01 -1.86
C PRO A 129 21.47 -2.26 -2.23
N VAL A 130 21.79 -2.92 -3.34
CA VAL A 130 21.07 -4.14 -3.77
C VAL A 130 21.27 -5.26 -2.75
N GLY A 131 22.50 -5.56 -2.36
CA GLY A 131 22.81 -6.59 -1.38
C GLY A 131 22.14 -6.33 -0.03
N ALA A 132 22.17 -5.07 0.45
CA ALA A 132 21.56 -4.68 1.71
C ALA A 132 20.01 -4.73 1.65
N PHE A 133 19.38 -4.35 0.52
CA PHE A 133 17.96 -4.44 0.33
C PHE A 133 17.49 -5.91 0.31
N VAL A 134 18.15 -6.77 -0.45
CA VAL A 134 17.85 -8.19 -0.52
C VAL A 134 17.98 -8.84 0.86
N LEU A 135 19.08 -8.53 1.58
CA LEU A 135 19.27 -9.03 2.94
C LEU A 135 18.17 -8.55 3.90
N ALA A 136 17.79 -7.27 3.84
CA ALA A 136 16.72 -6.72 4.67
C ALA A 136 15.38 -7.41 4.42
N VAL A 137 15.02 -7.64 3.15
CA VAL A 137 13.80 -8.38 2.78
C VAL A 137 13.86 -9.83 3.27
N ALA A 138 14.98 -10.52 3.07
CA ALA A 138 15.16 -11.91 3.53
C ALA A 138 15.02 -12.01 5.06
N LEU A 139 15.65 -11.10 5.80
CA LEU A 139 15.54 -11.05 7.26
C LEU A 139 14.10 -10.76 7.71
N SER A 140 13.38 -9.89 7.00
CA SER A 140 11.98 -9.57 7.29
C SER A 140 11.06 -10.79 7.13
N ILE A 141 11.22 -11.52 6.02
CA ILE A 141 10.46 -12.75 5.74
C ILE A 141 10.79 -13.82 6.78
N GLY A 142 12.07 -13.98 7.13
CA GLY A 142 12.52 -14.92 8.15
C GLY A 142 11.98 -14.59 9.54
N ALA A 143 12.08 -13.33 9.96
CA ALA A 143 11.59 -12.85 11.26
C ALA A 143 10.06 -12.98 11.41
N ALA A 144 9.32 -12.81 10.29
CA ALA A 144 7.88 -12.94 10.26
C ALA A 144 7.39 -14.34 9.85
N SER A 145 8.25 -15.35 9.85
CA SER A 145 7.94 -16.72 9.35
C SER A 145 6.73 -17.35 10.04
N MET A 146 6.54 -17.12 11.32
CA MET A 146 5.36 -17.60 12.05
C MET A 146 4.04 -17.13 11.46
N GLN A 147 4.01 -15.91 10.90
CA GLN A 147 2.78 -15.30 10.39
C GLN A 147 2.38 -15.83 9.01
N TRP A 148 3.32 -16.24 8.17
CA TRP A 148 3.00 -16.71 6.83
C TRP A 148 3.15 -18.23 6.66
N MET A 149 4.02 -18.88 7.42
CA MET A 149 4.28 -20.31 7.27
C MET A 149 3.12 -21.18 7.77
N ALA A 150 2.50 -20.83 8.90
CA ALA A 150 1.35 -21.57 9.42
C ALA A 150 0.12 -21.46 8.49
N PRO A 151 -0.31 -20.29 8.02
CA PRO A 151 -1.37 -20.17 7.00
C PRO A 151 -1.02 -20.90 5.70
N TYR A 152 0.21 -20.85 5.23
CA TYR A 152 0.65 -21.55 4.03
C TYR A 152 0.49 -23.08 4.17
N GLN A 153 0.91 -23.65 5.30
CA GLN A 153 0.73 -25.10 5.57
C GLN A 153 -0.75 -25.47 5.66
N TYR A 154 -1.56 -24.64 6.32
CA TYR A 154 -3.01 -24.84 6.42
C TYR A 154 -3.69 -24.80 5.05
N LEU A 155 -3.38 -23.79 4.24
CA LEU A 155 -3.93 -23.63 2.88
C LEU A 155 -3.65 -24.86 2.02
N ASN A 156 -2.40 -25.33 2.01
CA ASN A 156 -2.01 -26.46 1.17
C ASN A 156 -2.57 -27.82 1.61
N LYS A 157 -2.81 -28.00 2.92
CA LYS A 157 -3.20 -29.31 3.45
C LYS A 157 -4.69 -29.44 3.79
N TYR A 158 -5.34 -28.35 4.17
CA TYR A 158 -6.66 -28.39 4.80
C TYR A 158 -7.68 -27.43 4.20
N SER A 159 -7.26 -26.45 3.41
CA SER A 159 -8.19 -25.44 2.89
C SER A 159 -9.05 -25.99 1.75
N GLN A 160 -10.35 -25.98 1.96
CA GLN A 160 -11.32 -26.31 0.91
C GLN A 160 -11.23 -25.36 -0.30
N ARG A 161 -10.75 -24.13 -0.11
CA ARG A 161 -10.57 -23.14 -1.20
C ARG A 161 -9.62 -23.65 -2.29
N ILE A 162 -8.57 -24.39 -1.91
CA ILE A 162 -7.63 -24.97 -2.89
C ILE A 162 -8.15 -26.30 -3.44
N GLN A 163 -8.82 -27.10 -2.60
CA GLN A 163 -9.32 -28.42 -2.98
C GLN A 163 -10.51 -28.38 -3.95
N HIS A 164 -11.32 -27.33 -3.92
CA HIS A 164 -12.51 -27.18 -4.78
C HIS A 164 -12.29 -26.22 -5.96
N SER A 165 -11.10 -25.67 -6.11
CA SER A 165 -10.77 -24.79 -7.22
C SER A 165 -10.14 -25.56 -8.37
N GLU A 166 -10.91 -26.37 -9.08
CA GLU A 166 -10.58 -26.78 -10.43
C GLU A 166 -10.61 -25.53 -11.33
N GLY A 167 -9.53 -24.78 -11.39
CA GLY A 167 -9.40 -23.51 -12.10
C GLY A 167 -9.30 -22.25 -11.24
N GLY A 168 -9.33 -22.36 -9.91
CA GLY A 168 -9.61 -21.28 -8.96
C GLY A 168 -8.50 -20.31 -8.60
N GLY A 169 -7.51 -20.10 -9.43
CA GLY A 169 -6.51 -19.07 -9.17
C GLY A 169 -6.99 -17.68 -9.58
N TYR A 170 -7.04 -17.42 -10.86
CA TYR A 170 -7.30 -16.11 -11.42
C TYR A 170 -8.79 -15.73 -11.38
N GLU A 171 -9.69 -16.60 -11.85
CA GLU A 171 -11.14 -16.34 -11.86
C GLU A 171 -11.70 -16.02 -10.47
N TRP A 172 -11.25 -16.74 -9.43
CA TRP A 172 -11.68 -16.43 -8.07
C TRP A 172 -11.08 -15.11 -7.56
N SER A 173 -9.84 -14.80 -7.91
CA SER A 173 -9.20 -13.56 -7.50
C SER A 173 -9.81 -12.35 -8.19
N SER A 174 -10.14 -12.47 -9.47
CA SER A 174 -10.74 -11.41 -10.28
C SER A 174 -12.22 -11.17 -9.94
N SER A 175 -12.93 -12.17 -9.40
CA SER A 175 -14.30 -11.96 -8.90
C SER A 175 -14.42 -10.92 -7.77
N TRP A 176 -13.30 -10.54 -7.14
CA TRP A 176 -13.21 -9.48 -6.14
C TRP A 176 -12.65 -8.17 -6.69
N ALA A 177 -12.45 -8.10 -8.01
CA ALA A 177 -11.94 -6.90 -8.66
C ALA A 177 -12.91 -5.72 -8.52
N MET A 178 -12.35 -4.52 -8.62
CA MET A 178 -13.12 -3.30 -8.65
C MET A 178 -13.79 -3.14 -10.02
N HIS A 179 -15.09 -2.87 -10.07
CA HIS A 179 -15.75 -2.52 -11.33
C HIS A 179 -15.19 -1.24 -11.93
N SER A 180 -15.19 -1.13 -13.26
CA SER A 180 -14.64 0.04 -13.96
C SER A 180 -15.31 1.35 -13.52
N GLU A 181 -16.61 1.33 -13.30
CA GLU A 181 -17.38 2.47 -12.82
C GLU A 181 -17.04 2.86 -11.38
N GLU A 182 -16.61 1.89 -10.56
CA GLU A 182 -16.15 2.17 -9.20
C GLU A 182 -14.86 3.02 -9.16
N ALA A 183 -14.08 3.07 -10.25
CA ALA A 183 -12.95 3.97 -10.36
C ALA A 183 -13.36 5.44 -10.15
N LEU A 184 -14.61 5.80 -10.49
CA LEU A 184 -15.16 7.13 -10.23
C LEU A 184 -15.38 7.41 -8.73
N SER A 185 -15.34 6.39 -7.87
CA SER A 185 -15.36 6.56 -6.41
C SER A 185 -14.20 7.42 -5.90
N GLN A 186 -13.12 7.48 -6.66
CA GLN A 186 -12.00 8.37 -6.36
C GLN A 186 -12.40 9.85 -6.33
N LEU A 187 -13.43 10.23 -7.11
CA LEU A 187 -14.01 11.57 -7.16
C LEU A 187 -15.27 11.70 -6.29
N ASN A 188 -16.05 10.64 -6.16
CA ASN A 188 -17.24 10.60 -5.32
C ASN A 188 -17.28 9.30 -4.50
N PRO A 189 -16.84 9.34 -3.25
CA PRO A 189 -16.77 8.14 -2.39
C PRO A 189 -18.12 7.43 -2.17
N ALA A 190 -19.22 8.14 -2.33
CA ALA A 190 -20.58 7.57 -2.15
C ALA A 190 -21.13 6.88 -3.40
N LEU A 191 -20.46 7.02 -4.55
CA LEU A 191 -20.95 6.50 -5.82
C LEU A 191 -21.26 4.99 -5.81
N PRO A 192 -20.37 4.12 -5.28
CA PRO A 192 -20.62 2.69 -5.30
C PRO A 192 -21.72 2.23 -4.33
N GLY A 193 -22.14 3.09 -3.40
CA GLY A 193 -22.97 2.65 -2.29
C GLY A 193 -22.19 1.84 -1.25
N ALA A 194 -22.92 1.17 -0.35
CA ALA A 194 -22.34 0.33 0.70
C ALA A 194 -23.29 -0.80 1.10
N ASN A 195 -22.73 -1.89 1.61
CA ASN A 195 -23.45 -3.01 2.22
C ASN A 195 -23.36 -2.89 3.75
N LEU A 196 -24.16 -1.99 4.34
CA LEU A 196 -24.20 -1.80 5.79
C LEU A 196 -25.19 -2.77 6.43
N ALA A 197 -24.84 -3.32 7.59
CA ALA A 197 -25.68 -4.29 8.29
C ALA A 197 -27.02 -3.72 8.79
N THR A 198 -27.09 -2.39 8.98
CA THR A 198 -28.23 -1.67 9.56
C THR A 198 -29.11 -0.94 8.56
N GLU A 199 -28.68 -0.86 7.29
CA GLU A 199 -29.35 -0.12 6.22
C GLU A 199 -29.63 -1.05 5.03
N PRO A 200 -30.61 -0.77 4.18
CA PRO A 200 -30.73 -1.47 2.91
C PRO A 200 -29.43 -1.36 2.12
N ALA A 201 -28.95 -2.48 1.59
CA ALA A 201 -27.75 -2.50 0.74
C ALA A 201 -27.96 -1.58 -0.46
N THR A 202 -27.07 -0.61 -0.60
CA THR A 202 -27.06 0.35 -1.72
C THR A 202 -25.92 0.11 -2.70
N TYR A 203 -25.01 -0.80 -2.35
CA TYR A 203 -23.93 -1.19 -3.24
C TYR A 203 -24.46 -1.96 -4.44
N TRP A 204 -24.09 -1.52 -5.62
CA TRP A 204 -24.60 -2.05 -6.89
C TRP A 204 -23.64 -3.02 -7.60
N GLY A 205 -22.42 -3.21 -7.07
CA GLY A 205 -21.45 -4.16 -7.61
C GLY A 205 -21.61 -5.57 -7.03
N ASP A 206 -20.77 -6.50 -7.47
CA ASP A 206 -20.87 -7.94 -7.15
C ASP A 206 -20.21 -8.33 -5.83
N ASN A 207 -19.43 -7.44 -5.21
CA ASN A 207 -18.75 -7.73 -3.96
C ASN A 207 -19.68 -7.64 -2.75
N LEU A 208 -20.23 -8.78 -2.32
CA LEU A 208 -21.13 -8.87 -1.17
C LEU A 208 -20.53 -8.35 0.16
N PHE A 209 -19.21 -8.24 0.24
CA PHE A 209 -18.48 -7.78 1.42
C PHE A 209 -17.93 -6.35 1.26
N LYS A 210 -18.53 -5.54 0.39
CA LYS A 210 -18.15 -4.13 0.20
C LYS A 210 -18.59 -3.29 1.40
N LEU A 211 -17.73 -3.21 2.40
CA LEU A 211 -17.95 -2.51 3.67
C LEU A 211 -17.01 -1.29 3.85
N ASN A 212 -16.11 -1.06 2.91
CA ASN A 212 -15.15 0.03 2.96
C ASN A 212 -15.12 0.81 1.66
N SER A 213 -14.70 2.07 1.72
CA SER A 213 -14.44 2.92 0.56
C SER A 213 -13.04 2.68 0.03
N GLU A 214 -12.86 2.76 -1.28
CA GLU A 214 -11.56 2.72 -1.94
C GLU A 214 -11.08 4.10 -2.38
N ALA A 215 -11.88 5.12 -2.13
CA ALA A 215 -11.56 6.49 -2.46
C ALA A 215 -10.33 7.00 -1.69
N VAL A 216 -9.39 7.62 -2.42
CA VAL A 216 -8.23 8.30 -1.80
C VAL A 216 -8.56 9.70 -1.31
N GLY A 217 -9.72 10.23 -1.68
CA GLY A 217 -10.23 11.55 -1.32
C GLY A 217 -10.08 12.57 -2.44
N VAL A 218 -11.16 13.31 -2.69
CA VAL A 218 -11.30 14.27 -3.80
C VAL A 218 -10.17 15.30 -3.81
N MET A 219 -9.83 15.84 -2.64
CA MET A 219 -8.75 16.84 -2.54
C MET A 219 -7.39 16.25 -2.95
N ALA A 220 -7.11 14.99 -2.59
CA ALA A 220 -5.87 14.34 -3.00
C ALA A 220 -5.82 14.14 -4.52
N VAL A 221 -6.94 13.75 -5.14
CA VAL A 221 -7.04 13.62 -6.61
C VAL A 221 -6.86 14.96 -7.31
N LEU A 222 -7.53 16.02 -6.85
CA LEU A 222 -7.39 17.37 -7.43
C LEU A 222 -5.95 17.88 -7.33
N LEU A 223 -5.31 17.72 -6.18
CA LEU A 223 -3.91 18.11 -6.00
C LEU A 223 -2.95 17.27 -6.86
N ALA A 224 -3.25 15.97 -7.07
CA ALA A 224 -2.48 15.14 -7.98
C ALA A 224 -2.60 15.64 -9.43
N ILE A 225 -3.80 15.97 -9.89
CA ILE A 225 -4.03 16.55 -11.24
C ILE A 225 -3.24 17.86 -11.39
N VAL A 226 -3.33 18.77 -10.41
CA VAL A 226 -2.57 20.02 -10.41
C VAL A 226 -1.07 19.75 -10.45
N ALA A 227 -0.59 18.76 -9.67
CA ALA A 227 0.83 18.39 -9.65
C ALA A 227 1.32 17.90 -11.02
N PHE A 228 0.52 17.14 -11.78
CA PHE A 228 0.86 16.72 -13.14
C PHE A 228 1.00 17.89 -14.12
N VAL A 229 0.25 18.95 -13.92
CA VAL A 229 0.31 20.14 -14.77
C VAL A 229 1.49 21.05 -14.41
N VAL A 230 1.74 21.23 -13.10
CA VAL A 230 2.67 22.25 -12.58
C VAL A 230 4.05 21.68 -12.26
N ALA A 231 4.11 20.49 -11.66
CA ALA A 231 5.36 19.89 -11.18
C ALA A 231 5.92 18.88 -12.19
N ARG A 232 7.21 19.00 -12.52
CA ARG A 232 7.89 18.10 -13.46
C ARG A 232 9.07 17.41 -12.79
N SER A 233 8.83 16.70 -11.67
CA SER A 233 9.89 15.96 -10.99
C SER A 233 9.84 14.48 -11.35
N PRO A 234 11.00 13.77 -11.41
CA PRO A 234 11.04 12.32 -11.64
C PRO A 234 10.18 11.53 -10.64
N ALA A 235 10.18 11.94 -9.37
CA ALA A 235 9.37 11.30 -8.33
C ALA A 235 7.86 11.44 -8.61
N MET A 236 7.41 12.57 -9.12
CA MET A 236 6.00 12.77 -9.50
C MET A 236 5.59 11.79 -10.60
N TRP A 237 6.39 11.65 -11.65
CA TRP A 237 6.12 10.72 -12.73
C TRP A 237 6.14 9.27 -12.26
N PHE A 238 7.07 8.93 -11.36
CA PHE A 238 7.14 7.61 -10.76
C PHE A 238 5.87 7.29 -9.96
N PHE A 239 5.49 8.14 -9.00
CA PHE A 239 4.30 7.87 -8.18
C PHE A 239 3.01 7.94 -8.98
N GLY A 240 2.92 8.83 -9.98
CA GLY A 240 1.79 8.88 -10.89
C GLY A 240 1.64 7.61 -11.70
N GLY A 241 2.74 7.11 -12.29
CA GLY A 241 2.76 5.85 -13.01
C GLY A 241 2.40 4.65 -12.12
N LEU A 242 2.97 4.60 -10.91
CA LEU A 242 2.66 3.57 -9.93
C LEU A 242 1.17 3.58 -9.55
N SER A 243 0.56 4.76 -9.39
CA SER A 243 -0.86 4.90 -9.07
C SER A 243 -1.75 4.41 -10.22
N ILE A 244 -1.37 4.69 -11.47
CA ILE A 244 -2.09 4.19 -12.66
C ILE A 244 -1.99 2.66 -12.73
N ILE A 245 -0.79 2.09 -12.57
CA ILE A 245 -0.60 0.63 -12.58
C ILE A 245 -1.42 -0.02 -11.45
N ALA A 246 -1.41 0.55 -10.25
CA ALA A 246 -2.18 0.04 -9.13
C ALA A 246 -3.70 0.08 -9.41
N LEU A 247 -4.20 1.14 -10.03
CA LEU A 247 -5.61 1.25 -10.43
C LEU A 247 -5.97 0.22 -11.50
N LEU A 248 -5.15 0.07 -12.53
CA LEU A 248 -5.36 -0.95 -13.58
C LEU A 248 -5.37 -2.36 -12.98
N HIS A 249 -4.45 -2.66 -12.06
CA HIS A 249 -4.43 -3.95 -11.37
C HIS A 249 -5.68 -4.18 -10.50
N ALA A 250 -6.22 -3.12 -9.88
CA ALA A 250 -7.45 -3.22 -9.08
C ALA A 250 -8.71 -3.51 -9.92
N LEU A 251 -8.70 -3.15 -11.21
CA LEU A 251 -9.79 -3.40 -12.15
C LEU A 251 -9.83 -4.86 -12.66
N GLY A 252 -8.82 -5.68 -12.38
CA GLY A 252 -8.77 -7.11 -12.72
C GLY A 252 -9.16 -7.40 -14.16
N ASP A 253 -10.16 -8.27 -14.37
CA ASP A 253 -10.63 -8.71 -15.70
C ASP A 253 -11.15 -7.58 -16.60
N SER A 254 -11.46 -6.42 -16.03
CA SER A 254 -11.87 -5.23 -16.80
C SER A 254 -10.70 -4.58 -17.54
N THR A 255 -9.47 -5.06 -17.34
CA THR A 255 -8.26 -4.56 -18.00
C THR A 255 -7.44 -5.70 -18.59
N PRO A 256 -6.67 -5.44 -19.68
CA PRO A 256 -5.80 -6.46 -20.30
C PRO A 256 -4.46 -6.66 -19.57
N VAL A 257 -4.34 -6.25 -18.30
CA VAL A 257 -3.09 -6.25 -17.53
C VAL A 257 -3.13 -7.31 -16.42
#